data_c56d9d01553077480287717eb90fa64c
#
_entry.id   c56d9d01553077480287717eb90fa64c
#
_cell.length_a   1.000
_cell.length_b   1.000
_cell.length_c   1.000
_cell.angle_alpha   90.00
_cell.angle_beta   90.00
_cell.angle_gamma   90.00
#
_symmetry.space_group_name_H-M   'P 1'
#
loop_
_entity.id
_entity.type
_entity.pdbx_description
1 polymer ?
#
loop_
_entity_poly.entity_id
_entity_poly.type
_entity_poly.pdbx_seq_one_letter_code
_entity_poly.pdbx_strand_id
1 'polypeptide(L)'
;GASGWMWSASRAARVIRFFTFLRHFKGEWAGDPIQLQPFQQFIVGSIFGWIDPATGLRRFRQCYLEQPRGQGKSTVAAGVALWLAFFDKEPGAEVYTAATHRAQAKITWEAARQMVLRSSLKQSISVRVSNLHQMSTASKLEPLGADVNGLDGLRPSGVILDEIHAYRSSGLIDVMSTATGTRRQPLIFEITTAGVGRLGPCWDHHDYTDKVVRGV
;
A
#
# COMPACT_ATOMS: atom_id res chain seq x y z
N GLY A 1 -0.67 27.77 -13.46
CA GLY A 1 -1.48 27.00 -14.38
C GLY A 1 -2.32 26.02 -13.61
N ALA A 2 -3.63 25.95 -13.91
CA ALA A 2 -4.52 24.97 -13.27
C ALA A 2 -3.94 23.59 -13.46
N SER A 3 -3.67 22.87 -12.37
CA SER A 3 -3.24 21.48 -12.43
C SER A 3 -4.34 20.68 -13.12
N GLY A 4 -4.04 20.02 -14.24
CA GLY A 4 -5.00 19.24 -15.02
C GLY A 4 -5.57 18.01 -14.30
N TRP A 5 -5.42 17.90 -12.97
CA TRP A 5 -5.91 16.80 -12.16
C TRP A 5 -7.41 16.93 -11.86
N MET A 6 -8.14 15.83 -11.96
CA MET A 6 -9.57 15.76 -11.75
C MET A 6 -9.91 14.76 -10.61
N TRP A 7 -10.88 15.11 -9.79
CA TRP A 7 -11.45 14.20 -8.81
C TRP A 7 -12.48 13.28 -9.46
N SER A 8 -12.26 11.97 -9.36
CA SER A 8 -13.19 10.92 -9.80
C SER A 8 -13.84 10.22 -8.59
N ALA A 9 -15.02 10.68 -8.23
CA ALA A 9 -15.80 10.10 -7.14
C ALA A 9 -16.07 8.60 -7.36
N SER A 10 -16.29 8.17 -8.60
CA SER A 10 -16.54 6.77 -8.94
C SER A 10 -15.33 5.87 -8.69
N ARG A 11 -14.11 6.37 -8.96
CA ARG A 11 -12.87 5.63 -8.66
C ARG A 11 -12.63 5.55 -7.16
N ALA A 12 -12.76 6.66 -6.44
CA ALA A 12 -12.65 6.68 -4.98
C ALA A 12 -13.65 5.70 -4.35
N ALA A 13 -14.93 5.80 -4.71
CA ALA A 13 -15.98 4.94 -4.19
C ALA A 13 -15.74 3.45 -4.48
N ARG A 14 -15.18 3.12 -5.66
CA ARG A 14 -14.88 1.73 -6.03
C ARG A 14 -13.82 1.12 -5.11
N VAL A 15 -12.75 1.84 -4.81
CA VAL A 15 -11.70 1.35 -3.91
C VAL A 15 -12.21 1.28 -2.47
N ILE A 16 -12.92 2.30 -2.00
CA ILE A 16 -13.53 2.29 -0.66
C ILE A 16 -14.48 1.09 -0.51
N ARG A 17 -15.36 0.88 -1.48
CA ARG A 17 -16.28 -0.27 -1.49
C ARG A 17 -15.57 -1.62 -1.56
N PHE A 18 -14.40 -1.70 -2.18
CA PHE A 18 -13.61 -2.94 -2.21
C PHE A 18 -13.33 -3.46 -0.80
N PHE A 19 -13.06 -2.58 0.17
CA PHE A 19 -12.80 -2.99 1.54
C PHE A 19 -13.97 -3.75 2.17
N THR A 20 -15.21 -3.49 1.77
CA THR A 20 -16.39 -4.21 2.31
C THR A 20 -16.45 -5.68 1.87
N PHE A 21 -15.70 -6.08 0.85
CA PHE A 21 -15.54 -7.50 0.46
C PHE A 21 -14.50 -8.23 1.32
N LEU A 22 -13.62 -7.48 1.97
CA LEU A 22 -12.62 -8.02 2.89
C LEU A 22 -13.24 -8.27 4.27
N ARG A 23 -12.64 -9.18 5.03
CA ARG A 23 -13.12 -9.53 6.37
C ARG A 23 -12.05 -9.27 7.41
N HIS A 24 -12.48 -8.78 8.57
CA HIS A 24 -11.66 -8.80 9.76
C HIS A 24 -11.29 -10.23 10.13
N PHE A 25 -10.06 -10.46 10.58
CA PHE A 25 -9.59 -11.81 10.92
C PHE A 25 -9.14 -11.94 12.38
N LYS A 26 -9.16 -10.85 13.14
CA LYS A 26 -8.76 -10.78 14.56
C LYS A 26 -9.75 -9.93 15.35
N GLY A 27 -9.78 -10.19 16.65
CA GLY A 27 -10.53 -9.40 17.61
C GLY A 27 -12.04 -9.62 17.54
N GLU A 28 -12.77 -8.72 18.14
CA GLU A 28 -14.24 -8.78 18.27
C GLU A 28 -14.97 -8.72 16.93
N TRP A 29 -14.37 -8.08 15.90
CA TRP A 29 -14.96 -7.95 14.56
C TRP A 29 -14.58 -9.09 13.60
N ALA A 30 -13.95 -10.16 14.11
CA ALA A 30 -13.51 -11.27 13.25
C ALA A 30 -14.70 -11.88 12.48
N GLY A 31 -14.61 -11.85 11.14
CA GLY A 31 -15.68 -12.28 10.23
C GLY A 31 -16.52 -11.14 9.64
N ASP A 32 -16.53 -9.98 10.28
CA ASP A 32 -17.27 -8.82 9.79
C ASP A 32 -16.60 -8.16 8.58
N PRO A 33 -17.37 -7.52 7.69
CA PRO A 33 -16.83 -6.73 6.61
C PRO A 33 -15.97 -5.58 7.13
N ILE A 34 -14.86 -5.32 6.44
CA ILE A 34 -14.02 -4.16 6.77
C ILE A 34 -14.74 -2.90 6.27
N GLN A 35 -15.16 -2.06 7.22
CA GLN A 35 -15.71 -0.75 6.93
C GLN A 35 -14.67 0.31 7.28
N LEU A 36 -14.19 1.04 6.26
CA LEU A 36 -13.24 2.12 6.47
C LEU A 36 -13.89 3.26 7.27
N GLN A 37 -13.20 3.71 8.30
CA GLN A 37 -13.60 4.92 9.03
C GLN A 37 -13.50 6.16 8.12
N PRO A 38 -14.21 7.26 8.40
CA PRO A 38 -14.22 8.45 7.54
C PRO A 38 -12.83 8.96 7.16
N PHE A 39 -11.89 8.99 8.10
CA PHE A 39 -10.52 9.42 7.82
C PHE A 39 -9.76 8.42 6.91
N GLN A 40 -10.01 7.12 7.04
CA GLN A 40 -9.45 6.09 6.17
C GLN A 40 -10.05 6.18 4.76
N GLN A 41 -11.35 6.47 4.66
CA GLN A 41 -12.01 6.74 3.37
C GLN A 41 -11.40 7.96 2.68
N PHE A 42 -11.12 9.03 3.45
CA PHE A 42 -10.43 10.21 2.91
C PHE A 42 -9.05 9.85 2.36
N ILE A 43 -8.23 9.10 3.10
CA ILE A 43 -6.90 8.68 2.67
C ILE A 43 -6.98 7.84 1.39
N VAL A 44 -7.73 6.74 1.42
CA VAL A 44 -7.86 5.81 0.30
C VAL A 44 -8.51 6.51 -0.91
N GLY A 45 -9.58 7.28 -0.66
CA GLY A 45 -10.26 8.04 -1.68
C GLY A 45 -9.33 9.04 -2.36
N SER A 46 -8.53 9.79 -1.60
CA SER A 46 -7.58 10.77 -2.15
C SER A 46 -6.53 10.12 -3.04
N ILE A 47 -5.94 9.01 -2.61
CA ILE A 47 -4.92 8.29 -3.39
C ILE A 47 -5.47 7.84 -4.74
N PHE A 48 -6.66 7.24 -4.77
CA PHE A 48 -7.20 6.58 -5.95
C PHE A 48 -8.20 7.42 -6.74
N GLY A 49 -8.73 8.50 -6.16
CA GLY A 49 -9.73 9.36 -6.78
C GLY A 49 -9.17 10.51 -7.61
N TRP A 50 -7.98 11.01 -7.32
CA TRP A 50 -7.35 12.06 -8.12
C TRP A 50 -6.65 11.46 -9.33
N ILE A 51 -7.06 11.87 -10.53
CA ILE A 51 -6.60 11.33 -11.80
C ILE A 51 -6.29 12.44 -12.82
N ASP A 52 -5.44 12.11 -13.76
CA ASP A 52 -5.30 12.84 -15.00
C ASP A 52 -6.47 12.47 -15.94
N PRO A 53 -7.33 13.40 -16.33
CA PRO A 53 -8.48 13.12 -17.19
C PRO A 53 -8.08 12.59 -18.58
N ALA A 54 -6.92 12.97 -19.09
CA ALA A 54 -6.46 12.56 -20.43
C ALA A 54 -5.99 11.10 -20.45
N THR A 55 -5.27 10.66 -19.41
CA THR A 55 -4.68 9.32 -19.34
C THR A 55 -5.44 8.36 -18.42
N GLY A 56 -6.24 8.89 -17.51
CA GLY A 56 -6.89 8.16 -16.46
C GLY A 56 -5.93 7.63 -15.38
N LEU A 57 -4.66 8.05 -15.37
CA LEU A 57 -3.69 7.62 -14.37
C LEU A 57 -3.87 8.36 -13.05
N ARG A 58 -3.48 7.71 -11.95
CA ARG A 58 -3.47 8.34 -10.62
C ARG A 58 -2.48 9.50 -10.56
N ARG A 59 -2.88 10.53 -9.83
CA ARG A 59 -2.00 11.64 -9.47
C ARG A 59 -0.88 11.20 -8.53
N PHE A 60 -1.24 10.45 -7.48
CA PHE A 60 -0.32 10.12 -6.40
C PHE A 60 0.37 8.78 -6.66
N ARG A 61 1.68 8.79 -6.56
CA ARG A 61 2.56 7.61 -6.68
C ARG A 61 3.28 7.28 -5.39
N GLN A 62 3.14 8.13 -4.38
CA GLN A 62 3.67 7.94 -3.05
C GLN A 62 2.64 8.42 -2.02
N CYS A 63 2.55 7.70 -0.91
CA CYS A 63 1.75 8.06 0.24
C CYS A 63 2.55 7.76 1.50
N TYR A 64 2.79 8.77 2.31
CA TYR A 64 3.33 8.63 3.66
C TYR A 64 2.19 8.79 4.66
N LEU A 65 1.98 7.79 5.51
CA LEU A 65 0.91 7.74 6.48
C LEU A 65 1.48 7.53 7.89
N GLU A 66 1.57 8.61 8.64
CA GLU A 66 1.94 8.58 10.05
C GLU A 66 0.69 8.67 10.92
N GLN A 67 0.45 7.65 11.73
CA GLN A 67 -0.71 7.57 12.62
C GLN A 67 -0.38 6.84 13.92
N PRO A 68 -1.06 7.12 15.04
CA PRO A 68 -0.91 6.38 16.28
C PRO A 68 -1.17 4.87 16.11
N ARG A 69 -0.72 4.09 17.09
CA ARG A 69 -1.06 2.66 17.17
C ARG A 69 -2.57 2.48 17.34
N GLY A 70 -3.09 1.35 16.85
CA GLY A 70 -4.51 1.03 16.98
C GLY A 70 -5.43 1.67 15.94
N GLN A 71 -4.93 2.53 15.03
CA GLN A 71 -5.72 3.24 14.01
C GLN A 71 -5.95 2.42 12.71
N GLY A 72 -5.66 1.14 12.71
CA GLY A 72 -5.93 0.25 11.58
C GLY A 72 -4.96 0.39 10.39
N LYS A 73 -3.77 1.02 10.56
CA LYS A 73 -2.78 1.21 9.49
C LYS A 73 -2.51 -0.06 8.68
N SER A 74 -2.15 -1.15 9.36
CA SER A 74 -1.80 -2.42 8.70
C SER A 74 -3.00 -3.04 7.99
N THR A 75 -4.23 -2.85 8.51
CA THR A 75 -5.47 -3.30 7.85
C THR A 75 -5.70 -2.53 6.55
N VAL A 76 -5.56 -1.21 6.58
CA VAL A 76 -5.68 -0.36 5.37
C VAL A 76 -4.58 -0.72 4.37
N ALA A 77 -3.33 -0.84 4.83
CA ALA A 77 -2.19 -1.19 3.99
C ALA A 77 -2.35 -2.56 3.31
N ALA A 78 -2.85 -3.57 4.04
CA ALA A 78 -3.14 -4.88 3.47
C ALA A 78 -4.24 -4.83 2.40
N GLY A 79 -5.30 -4.06 2.62
CA GLY A 79 -6.35 -3.83 1.63
C GLY A 79 -5.85 -3.07 0.40
N VAL A 80 -5.01 -2.05 0.58
CA VAL A 80 -4.35 -1.32 -0.52
C VAL A 80 -3.44 -2.25 -1.32
N ALA A 81 -2.66 -3.11 -0.64
CA ALA A 81 -1.81 -4.11 -1.31
C ALA A 81 -2.62 -5.07 -2.19
N LEU A 82 -3.75 -5.59 -1.67
CA LEU A 82 -4.66 -6.45 -2.44
C LEU A 82 -5.28 -5.72 -3.62
N TRP A 83 -5.67 -4.46 -3.44
CA TRP A 83 -6.19 -3.64 -4.53
C TRP A 83 -5.16 -3.48 -5.64
N LEU A 84 -3.95 -3.04 -5.31
CA LEU A 84 -2.87 -2.83 -6.27
C LEU A 84 -2.51 -4.12 -7.03
N ALA A 85 -2.47 -5.25 -6.33
CA ALA A 85 -2.09 -6.52 -6.94
C ALA A 85 -3.16 -7.07 -7.89
N PHE A 86 -4.45 -6.94 -7.54
CA PHE A 86 -5.46 -7.75 -8.22
C PHE A 86 -6.62 -6.95 -8.81
N PHE A 87 -6.77 -5.64 -8.50
CA PHE A 87 -7.94 -4.85 -8.89
C PHE A 87 -7.62 -3.51 -9.55
N ASP A 88 -6.37 -3.07 -9.53
CA ASP A 88 -5.93 -1.81 -10.12
C ASP A 88 -5.72 -1.88 -11.65
N LYS A 89 -6.06 -3.01 -12.25
CA LYS A 89 -6.05 -3.27 -13.70
C LYS A 89 -4.66 -3.21 -14.35
N GLU A 90 -3.61 -3.49 -13.63
CA GLU A 90 -2.27 -3.67 -14.18
C GLU A 90 -1.97 -5.16 -14.38
N PRO A 91 -1.89 -5.66 -15.64
CA PRO A 91 -1.51 -7.05 -15.89
C PRO A 91 -0.08 -7.32 -15.44
N GLY A 92 0.15 -8.50 -14.86
CA GLY A 92 1.46 -8.83 -14.31
C GLY A 92 1.87 -7.91 -13.17
N ALA A 93 0.91 -7.45 -12.36
CA ALA A 93 1.20 -6.61 -11.21
C ALA A 93 2.05 -7.37 -10.20
N GLU A 94 3.16 -6.76 -9.81
CA GLU A 94 4.01 -7.24 -8.73
C GLU A 94 3.87 -6.28 -7.56
N VAL A 95 3.31 -6.77 -6.46
CA VAL A 95 3.15 -5.96 -5.24
C VAL A 95 3.92 -6.60 -4.10
N TYR A 96 4.62 -5.77 -3.36
CA TYR A 96 5.49 -6.23 -2.28
C TYR A 96 5.14 -5.55 -0.96
N THR A 97 5.14 -6.33 0.11
CA THR A 97 5.21 -5.78 1.47
C THR A 97 6.64 -5.88 1.96
N ALA A 98 7.21 -4.79 2.44
CA ALA A 98 8.59 -4.72 2.87
C ALA A 98 8.73 -3.99 4.21
N ALA A 99 9.72 -4.39 5.00
CA ALA A 99 10.10 -3.78 6.27
C ALA A 99 11.57 -4.07 6.55
N THR A 100 12.14 -3.48 7.61
CA THR A 100 13.54 -3.71 8.02
C THR A 100 13.86 -5.18 8.31
N HIS A 101 12.86 -5.96 8.70
CA HIS A 101 12.98 -7.39 8.91
C HIS A 101 11.89 -8.15 8.15
N ARG A 102 12.24 -9.28 7.55
CA ARG A 102 11.27 -10.12 6.80
C ARG A 102 10.07 -10.55 7.65
N ALA A 103 10.29 -10.77 8.94
CA ALA A 103 9.22 -11.10 9.89
C ALA A 103 8.19 -9.97 9.99
N GLN A 104 8.64 -8.71 9.97
CA GLN A 104 7.78 -7.52 9.98
C GLN A 104 7.01 -7.37 8.66
N ALA A 105 7.70 -7.52 7.52
CA ALA A 105 7.07 -7.48 6.19
C ALA A 105 5.94 -8.53 6.05
N LYS A 106 6.09 -9.69 6.72
CA LYS A 106 5.07 -10.74 6.77
C LYS A 106 3.81 -10.34 7.53
N ILE A 107 3.85 -9.37 8.44
CA ILE A 107 2.67 -8.97 9.23
C ILE A 107 1.58 -8.41 8.31
N THR A 108 1.92 -7.44 7.47
CA THR A 108 0.98 -6.84 6.52
C THR A 108 0.59 -7.82 5.42
N TRP A 109 1.53 -8.64 4.94
CA TRP A 109 1.23 -9.72 3.98
C TRP A 109 0.29 -10.78 4.58
N GLU A 110 0.51 -11.23 5.81
CA GLU A 110 -0.36 -12.21 6.49
C GLU A 110 -1.76 -11.62 6.71
N ALA A 111 -1.87 -10.33 7.02
CA ALA A 111 -3.18 -9.66 7.07
C ALA A 111 -3.90 -9.75 5.72
N ALA A 112 -3.23 -9.44 4.62
CA ALA A 112 -3.78 -9.58 3.27
C ALA A 112 -4.17 -11.03 2.96
N ARG A 113 -3.32 -12.00 3.32
CA ARG A 113 -3.58 -13.42 3.17
C ARG A 113 -4.85 -13.87 3.90
N GLN A 114 -5.02 -13.47 5.16
CA GLN A 114 -6.20 -13.78 5.95
C GLN A 114 -7.46 -13.13 5.39
N MET A 115 -7.37 -11.91 4.87
CA MET A 115 -8.48 -11.24 4.19
C MET A 115 -8.94 -12.02 2.96
N VAL A 116 -8.01 -12.55 2.14
CA VAL A 116 -8.34 -13.40 0.99
C VAL A 116 -9.00 -14.70 1.44
N LEU A 117 -8.42 -15.40 2.40
CA LEU A 117 -8.93 -16.69 2.87
C LEU A 117 -10.35 -16.61 3.44
N ARG A 118 -10.72 -15.46 4.03
CA ARG A 118 -12.02 -15.24 4.68
C ARG A 118 -13.05 -14.52 3.81
N SER A 119 -12.71 -14.26 2.56
CA SER A 119 -13.59 -13.58 1.62
C SER A 119 -13.83 -14.43 0.36
N SER A 120 -14.71 -13.98 -0.52
CA SER A 120 -14.95 -14.59 -1.83
C SER A 120 -13.73 -14.52 -2.75
N LEU A 121 -12.74 -13.67 -2.43
CA LEU A 121 -11.51 -13.50 -3.22
C LEU A 121 -10.69 -14.80 -3.36
N LYS A 122 -10.81 -15.73 -2.40
CA LYS A 122 -10.17 -17.06 -2.47
C LYS A 122 -10.56 -17.89 -3.69
N GLN A 123 -11.64 -17.53 -4.38
CA GLN A 123 -12.07 -18.21 -5.60
C GLN A 123 -11.23 -17.82 -6.82
N SER A 124 -10.63 -16.61 -6.81
CA SER A 124 -9.85 -16.07 -7.92
C SER A 124 -8.38 -15.83 -7.58
N ILE A 125 -8.03 -15.79 -6.29
CA ILE A 125 -6.66 -15.55 -5.81
C ILE A 125 -6.17 -16.83 -5.12
N SER A 126 -5.15 -17.44 -5.69
CA SER A 126 -4.45 -18.59 -5.11
C SER A 126 -3.60 -18.17 -3.93
N VAL A 127 -3.82 -18.80 -2.78
CA VAL A 127 -3.05 -18.57 -1.56
C VAL A 127 -1.95 -19.62 -1.45
N ARG A 128 -0.70 -19.21 -1.58
CA ARG A 128 0.49 -20.07 -1.45
C ARG A 128 1.23 -19.77 -0.15
N VAL A 129 2.26 -20.55 0.13
CA VAL A 129 3.08 -20.39 1.36
C VAL A 129 3.81 -19.04 1.40
N SER A 130 4.27 -18.56 0.23
CA SER A 130 5.12 -17.36 0.13
C SER A 130 4.47 -16.20 -0.62
N ASN A 131 3.35 -16.43 -1.31
CA ASN A 131 2.68 -15.36 -2.06
C ASN A 131 1.17 -15.60 -2.22
N LEU A 132 0.49 -14.52 -2.60
CA LEU A 132 -0.83 -14.54 -3.19
C LEU A 132 -0.66 -14.34 -4.69
N HIS A 133 -1.36 -15.14 -5.51
CA HIS A 133 -1.18 -15.14 -6.95
C HIS A 133 -2.51 -15.25 -7.69
N GLN A 134 -2.66 -14.50 -8.77
CA GLN A 134 -3.81 -14.58 -9.66
C GLN A 134 -3.32 -15.03 -11.06
N MET A 135 -3.70 -16.24 -11.46
CA MET A 135 -3.28 -16.84 -12.73
C MET A 135 -3.73 -16.04 -13.95
N SER A 136 -4.97 -15.56 -13.93
CA SER A 136 -5.58 -14.88 -15.09
C SER A 136 -4.89 -13.57 -15.49
N THR A 137 -4.21 -12.91 -14.54
CA THR A 137 -3.49 -11.66 -14.76
C THR A 137 -1.98 -11.80 -14.59
N ALA A 138 -1.49 -12.98 -14.17
CA ALA A 138 -0.11 -13.22 -13.75
C ALA A 138 0.38 -12.28 -12.64
N SER A 139 -0.53 -11.83 -11.79
CA SER A 139 -0.24 -10.85 -10.73
C SER A 139 0.10 -11.55 -9.41
N LYS A 140 0.93 -10.92 -8.59
CA LYS A 140 1.35 -11.46 -7.29
C LYS A 140 1.45 -10.40 -6.19
N LEU A 141 1.27 -10.86 -4.95
CA LEU A 141 1.58 -10.11 -3.73
C LEU A 141 2.45 -10.98 -2.83
N GLU A 142 3.63 -10.51 -2.45
CA GLU A 142 4.58 -11.27 -1.63
C GLU A 142 5.36 -10.39 -0.64
N PRO A 143 5.81 -10.95 0.50
CA PRO A 143 6.64 -10.25 1.46
C PRO A 143 8.11 -10.31 1.05
N LEU A 144 8.79 -9.17 1.07
CA LEU A 144 10.23 -9.05 0.88
C LEU A 144 10.97 -8.96 2.21
N GLY A 145 12.17 -9.50 2.25
CA GLY A 145 13.14 -9.19 3.31
C GLY A 145 13.90 -7.90 3.00
N ALA A 146 14.61 -7.38 4.01
CA ALA A 146 15.44 -6.19 3.88
C ALA A 146 16.79 -6.43 3.16
N ASP A 147 17.02 -7.61 2.60
CA ASP A 147 18.24 -7.89 1.85
C ASP A 147 18.18 -7.18 0.49
N VAL A 148 18.76 -5.98 0.48
CA VAL A 148 18.73 -5.06 -0.67
C VAL A 148 19.45 -5.66 -1.88
N ASN A 149 20.45 -6.54 -1.66
CA ASN A 149 21.24 -7.14 -2.75
C ASN A 149 20.45 -8.11 -3.65
N GLY A 150 19.28 -8.57 -3.20
CA GLY A 150 18.40 -9.46 -3.96
C GLY A 150 17.23 -8.75 -4.67
N LEU A 151 17.18 -7.42 -4.62
CA LEU A 151 16.04 -6.65 -5.14
C LEU A 151 16.24 -6.14 -6.57
N ASP A 152 17.43 -6.30 -7.13
CA ASP A 152 17.74 -5.97 -8.51
C ASP A 152 16.87 -6.80 -9.47
N GLY A 153 16.25 -6.10 -10.44
CA GLY A 153 15.37 -6.73 -11.43
C GLY A 153 13.89 -6.79 -11.04
N LEU A 154 13.50 -6.41 -9.83
CA LEU A 154 12.10 -6.24 -9.48
C LEU A 154 11.48 -5.07 -10.25
N ARG A 155 10.19 -5.22 -10.59
CA ARG A 155 9.40 -4.18 -11.28
C ARG A 155 8.07 -3.97 -10.57
N PRO A 156 8.10 -3.43 -9.34
CA PRO A 156 6.91 -3.33 -8.51
C PRO A 156 5.88 -2.36 -9.09
N SER A 157 4.62 -2.80 -9.14
CA SER A 157 3.45 -1.95 -9.36
C SER A 157 2.98 -1.32 -8.04
N GLY A 158 3.34 -1.93 -6.91
CA GLY A 158 3.03 -1.43 -5.59
C GLY A 158 4.03 -1.92 -4.55
N VAL A 159 4.36 -1.05 -3.62
CA VAL A 159 5.21 -1.38 -2.46
C VAL A 159 4.55 -0.85 -1.21
N ILE A 160 4.35 -1.72 -0.24
CA ILE A 160 3.92 -1.34 1.10
C ILE A 160 5.13 -1.38 2.01
N LEU A 161 5.53 -0.23 2.51
CA LEU A 161 6.64 -0.10 3.45
C LEU A 161 6.06 0.10 4.85
N ASP A 162 6.29 -0.88 5.72
CA ASP A 162 5.74 -0.88 7.08
C ASP A 162 6.80 -0.46 8.09
N GLU A 163 6.35 0.27 9.13
CA GLU A 163 7.14 0.72 10.26
C GLU A 163 8.39 1.55 9.87
N ILE A 164 8.16 2.59 9.03
CA ILE A 164 9.25 3.47 8.54
C ILE A 164 10.10 4.03 9.67
N HIS A 165 9.54 4.25 10.86
CA HIS A 165 10.30 4.72 12.02
C HIS A 165 11.42 3.75 12.47
N ALA A 166 11.37 2.48 12.07
CA ALA A 166 12.41 1.50 12.36
C ALA A 166 13.55 1.47 11.32
N TYR A 167 13.42 2.21 10.21
CA TYR A 167 14.43 2.26 9.17
C TYR A 167 15.60 3.15 9.59
N ARG A 168 16.80 2.61 9.56
CA ARG A 168 18.05 3.35 9.89
C ARG A 168 18.59 4.17 8.72
N SER A 169 18.21 3.81 7.49
CA SER A 169 18.64 4.48 6.27
C SER A 169 17.53 4.37 5.21
N SER A 170 17.59 5.23 4.19
CA SER A 170 16.66 5.23 3.06
C SER A 170 16.88 4.09 2.05
N GLY A 171 17.95 3.32 2.17
CA GLY A 171 18.39 2.38 1.12
C GLY A 171 17.30 1.49 0.55
N LEU A 172 16.45 0.88 1.39
CA LEU A 172 15.32 0.07 0.90
C LEU A 172 14.26 0.92 0.19
N ILE A 173 13.96 2.10 0.70
CA ILE A 173 13.01 3.05 0.12
C ILE A 173 13.50 3.49 -1.26
N ASP A 174 14.79 3.84 -1.38
CA ASP A 174 15.42 4.33 -2.60
C ASP A 174 15.44 3.25 -3.69
N VAL A 175 15.81 2.01 -3.33
CA VAL A 175 15.81 0.87 -4.26
C VAL A 175 14.39 0.60 -4.74
N MET A 176 13.40 0.53 -3.86
CA MET A 176 12.01 0.31 -4.24
C MET A 176 11.47 1.46 -5.09
N SER A 177 11.79 2.70 -4.76
CA SER A 177 11.39 3.88 -5.53
C SER A 177 11.95 3.82 -6.96
N THR A 178 13.23 3.51 -7.09
CA THR A 178 13.89 3.37 -8.40
C THR A 178 13.29 2.20 -9.21
N ALA A 179 13.06 1.05 -8.57
CA ALA A 179 12.50 -0.14 -9.20
C ALA A 179 11.08 0.09 -9.79
N THR A 180 10.32 1.03 -9.24
CA THR A 180 8.98 1.37 -9.77
C THR A 180 9.01 2.12 -11.10
N GLY A 181 10.16 2.67 -11.52
CA GLY A 181 10.28 3.59 -12.65
C GLY A 181 9.80 3.05 -14.00
N THR A 182 9.74 1.72 -14.16
CA THR A 182 9.25 1.07 -15.40
C THR A 182 7.73 0.90 -15.44
N ARG A 183 7.04 1.11 -14.33
CA ARG A 183 5.59 0.95 -14.23
C ARG A 183 4.86 2.25 -14.53
N ARG A 184 3.70 2.13 -15.16
CA ARG A 184 2.93 3.29 -15.62
C ARG A 184 2.30 4.08 -14.47
N GLN A 185 1.80 3.38 -13.44
CA GLN A 185 1.19 4.02 -12.26
C GLN A 185 1.52 3.27 -10.95
N PRO A 186 2.79 3.18 -10.58
CA PRO A 186 3.16 2.53 -9.33
C PRO A 186 2.63 3.29 -8.12
N LEU A 187 2.60 2.63 -6.96
CA LEU A 187 2.33 3.28 -5.69
C LEU A 187 3.29 2.76 -4.61
N ILE A 188 4.00 3.65 -3.96
CA ILE A 188 4.71 3.38 -2.71
C ILE A 188 3.82 3.88 -1.58
N PHE A 189 3.41 2.95 -0.72
CA PHE A 189 2.53 3.24 0.41
C PHE A 189 3.29 2.96 1.71
N GLU A 190 3.67 4.02 2.38
CA GLU A 190 4.47 4.02 3.60
C GLU A 190 3.57 4.20 4.80
N ILE A 191 3.69 3.31 5.78
CA ILE A 191 2.95 3.40 7.03
C ILE A 191 3.89 3.37 8.22
N THR A 192 3.61 4.21 9.19
CA THR A 192 4.41 4.32 10.41
C THR A 192 3.64 4.87 11.60
N THR A 193 4.18 4.69 12.79
CA THR A 193 3.92 5.57 13.93
C THR A 193 5.00 6.66 13.97
N ALA A 194 4.79 7.70 14.75
CA ALA A 194 5.83 8.70 14.98
C ALA A 194 7.11 8.02 15.48
N GLY A 195 8.23 8.40 14.90
CA GLY A 195 9.55 7.96 15.32
C GLY A 195 10.00 8.63 16.61
N VAL A 196 11.17 8.20 17.09
CA VAL A 196 11.85 8.84 18.22
C VAL A 196 13.10 9.56 17.69
N GLY A 197 13.25 10.82 18.07
CA GLY A 197 14.35 11.67 17.59
C GLY A 197 14.05 12.30 16.21
N ARG A 198 15.03 13.03 15.70
CA ARG A 198 14.94 13.78 14.44
C ARG A 198 15.95 13.28 13.42
N LEU A 199 16.01 11.95 13.24
CA LEU A 199 16.98 11.30 12.38
C LEU A 199 16.32 10.20 11.55
N GLY A 200 16.84 9.98 10.33
CA GLY A 200 16.45 8.91 9.43
C GLY A 200 15.19 9.17 8.61
N PRO A 201 14.83 8.22 7.75
CA PRO A 201 13.81 8.40 6.72
C PRO A 201 12.43 8.81 7.27
N CYS A 202 12.05 8.30 8.45
CA CYS A 202 10.79 8.67 9.08
C CYS A 202 10.73 10.17 9.39
N TRP A 203 11.83 10.73 9.93
CA TRP A 203 11.91 12.16 10.20
C TRP A 203 11.93 12.98 8.91
N ASP A 204 12.67 12.56 7.91
CA ASP A 204 12.77 13.27 6.64
C ASP A 204 11.41 13.38 5.95
N HIS A 205 10.62 12.30 5.96
CA HIS A 205 9.25 12.30 5.43
C HIS A 205 8.28 13.11 6.28
N HIS A 206 8.41 13.05 7.60
CA HIS A 206 7.61 13.86 8.52
C HIS A 206 7.86 15.36 8.29
N ASP A 207 9.13 15.79 8.29
CA ASP A 207 9.54 17.19 8.08
C ASP A 207 9.10 17.71 6.70
N TYR A 208 9.29 16.90 5.65
CA TYR A 208 8.82 17.23 4.31
C TYR A 208 7.28 17.41 4.28
N THR A 209 6.56 16.48 4.91
CA THR A 209 5.08 16.54 4.94
C THR A 209 4.59 17.76 5.70
N ASP A 210 5.21 18.09 6.85
CA ASP A 210 4.90 19.29 7.63
C ASP A 210 5.14 20.57 6.81
N LYS A 211 6.27 20.65 6.10
CA LYS A 211 6.55 21.77 5.18
C LYS A 211 5.49 21.92 4.09
N VAL A 212 5.09 20.82 3.47
CA VAL A 212 4.03 20.83 2.44
C VAL A 212 2.69 21.34 3.03
N VAL A 213 2.33 20.89 4.22
CA VAL A 213 1.09 21.34 4.89
C VAL A 213 1.14 22.83 5.24
N ARG A 214 2.30 23.32 5.65
CA ARG A 214 2.50 24.75 5.98
C ARG A 214 2.71 25.64 4.75
N GLY A 215 2.91 25.06 3.59
CA GLY A 215 3.16 25.81 2.34
C GLY A 215 4.55 26.45 2.26
N VAL A 216 5.55 25.85 2.88
CA VAL A 216 6.95 26.31 2.91
C VAL A 216 7.86 25.30 2.24
#